data_0d5185a820b35af5aa58e16ecb9d224a
#
_entry.id   0d5185a820b35af5aa58e16ecb9d224a
#
_cell.length_a   1.000
_cell.length_b   1.000
_cell.length_c   1.000
_cell.angle_alpha   90.00
_cell.angle_beta   90.00
_cell.angle_gamma   90.00
#
_symmetry.space_group_name_H-M   'P 1'
#
loop_
_entity.id
_entity.type
_entity.pdbx_description
1 polymer ?
#
loop_
_entity_poly.entity_id
_entity_poly.type
_entity_poly.pdbx_seq_one_letter_code
_entity_poly.pdbx_strand_id
1 'polypeptide(L)'
;MDDCSRIIIRERSKMTVINSEAGILNFYRESQLHSGLILGQMVRRTNDARLILSLTRHSAEEVMHAQLWTETIIAIGGRPASVGDTYQTRYAAAVGAPSSGLEVLALTQIFERRICRQFALHLRAPGIHPAIAATLRRMIDKERAHLTWVKAWLDEQSRLRGSEVREVMSKYTLADKRIYETLSSEFGLRWAA
;
A
#
# COMPACT_ATOMS: atom_id res chain seq x y z
N MET A 1 8.87 -30.07 -22.23
CA MET A 1 8.82 -29.45 -20.87
C MET A 1 7.48 -28.75 -20.80
N ASP A 2 6.55 -29.32 -20.03
CA ASP A 2 5.15 -28.93 -19.99
C ASP A 2 4.94 -27.53 -19.41
N ASP A 3 3.93 -26.86 -19.93
CA ASP A 3 3.48 -25.53 -19.50
C ASP A 3 3.23 -25.45 -17.97
N CYS A 4 2.80 -26.57 -17.39
CA CYS A 4 2.65 -26.73 -15.94
C CYS A 4 3.95 -26.58 -15.17
N SER A 5 5.08 -27.10 -15.70
CA SER A 5 6.40 -26.98 -15.09
C SER A 5 6.92 -25.54 -15.11
N ARG A 6 6.59 -24.76 -16.15
CA ARG A 6 6.93 -23.33 -16.24
C ARG A 6 6.11 -22.46 -15.27
N ILE A 7 4.85 -22.80 -15.02
CA ILE A 7 3.99 -22.11 -14.05
C ILE A 7 4.49 -22.37 -12.63
N ILE A 8 4.80 -23.64 -12.28
CA ILE A 8 5.30 -24.01 -10.95
C ILE A 8 6.68 -23.40 -10.65
N ILE A 9 7.57 -23.34 -11.65
CA ILE A 9 8.88 -22.68 -11.49
C ILE A 9 8.73 -21.18 -11.33
N ARG A 10 7.77 -20.55 -12.05
CA ARG A 10 7.49 -19.12 -11.97
C ARG A 10 6.85 -18.73 -10.63
N GLU A 11 5.97 -19.57 -10.08
CA GLU A 11 5.37 -19.38 -8.75
C GLU A 11 6.37 -19.62 -7.63
N ARG A 12 7.21 -20.65 -7.71
CA ARG A 12 8.31 -20.90 -6.74
C ARG A 12 9.34 -19.76 -6.76
N SER A 13 9.68 -19.24 -7.94
CA SER A 13 10.60 -18.09 -8.07
C SER A 13 9.99 -16.82 -7.48
N LYS A 14 8.68 -16.57 -7.68
CA LYS A 14 7.97 -15.44 -7.05
C LYS A 14 7.94 -15.58 -5.53
N MET A 15 7.64 -16.77 -5.00
CA MET A 15 7.61 -17.04 -3.57
C MET A 15 8.98 -16.85 -2.89
N THR A 16 10.06 -17.22 -3.54
CA THR A 16 11.42 -17.07 -3.00
C THR A 16 11.86 -15.61 -2.95
N VAL A 17 11.42 -14.77 -3.89
CA VAL A 17 11.74 -13.32 -3.94
C VAL A 17 11.01 -12.56 -2.83
N ILE A 18 9.80 -12.96 -2.48
CA ILE A 18 8.98 -12.26 -1.48
C ILE A 18 9.42 -12.59 -0.04
N ASN A 19 9.92 -13.80 0.22
CA ASN A 19 10.41 -14.21 1.54
C ASN A 19 11.77 -13.62 1.94
N SER A 20 12.41 -12.84 1.08
CA SER A 20 13.62 -12.09 1.41
C SER A 20 13.25 -10.69 1.92
N GLU A 21 14.12 -10.10 2.74
CA GLU A 21 13.97 -8.72 3.21
C GLU A 21 13.82 -7.75 2.02
N ALA A 22 14.65 -7.91 0.98
CA ALA A 22 14.53 -7.13 -0.26
C ALA A 22 13.19 -7.36 -0.99
N GLY A 23 12.60 -8.54 -0.91
CA GLY A 23 11.28 -8.84 -1.46
C GLY A 23 10.18 -8.07 -0.76
N ILE A 24 10.20 -8.00 0.58
CA ILE A 24 9.27 -7.21 1.38
C ILE A 24 9.38 -5.71 1.05
N LEU A 25 10.61 -5.20 0.94
CA LEU A 25 10.82 -3.80 0.58
C LEU A 25 10.36 -3.49 -0.85
N ASN A 26 10.54 -4.39 -1.81
CA ASN A 26 9.99 -4.25 -3.15
C ASN A 26 8.47 -4.23 -3.15
N PHE A 27 7.82 -5.02 -2.30
CA PHE A 27 6.37 -4.96 -2.12
C PHE A 27 5.91 -3.60 -1.56
N TYR A 28 6.61 -3.05 -0.56
CA TYR A 28 6.34 -1.70 -0.06
C TYR A 28 6.50 -0.66 -1.17
N ARG A 29 7.63 -0.70 -1.89
CA ARG A 29 7.93 0.20 -3.00
C ARG A 29 6.84 0.21 -4.08
N GLU A 30 6.45 -0.97 -4.55
CA GLU A 30 5.43 -1.11 -5.60
C GLU A 30 4.05 -0.66 -5.10
N SER A 31 3.71 -0.96 -3.84
CA SER A 31 2.43 -0.53 -3.26
C SER A 31 2.34 0.99 -3.14
N GLN A 32 3.42 1.68 -2.74
CA GLN A 32 3.47 3.14 -2.70
C GLN A 32 3.40 3.75 -4.10
N LEU A 33 4.15 3.22 -5.06
CA LEU A 33 4.10 3.68 -6.44
C LEU A 33 2.69 3.54 -7.02
N HIS A 34 2.02 2.41 -6.79
CA HIS A 34 0.68 2.16 -7.27
C HIS A 34 -0.35 3.09 -6.60
N SER A 35 -0.20 3.38 -5.31
CA SER A 35 -1.01 4.37 -4.59
C SER A 35 -0.89 5.75 -5.25
N GLY A 36 0.32 6.20 -5.50
CA GLY A 36 0.57 7.48 -6.19
C GLY A 36 -0.11 7.57 -7.56
N LEU A 37 -0.04 6.49 -8.36
CA LEU A 37 -0.68 6.43 -9.67
C LEU A 37 -2.21 6.52 -9.59
N ILE A 38 -2.84 5.81 -8.64
CA ILE A 38 -4.31 5.85 -8.44
C ILE A 38 -4.75 7.25 -8.03
N LEU A 39 -4.05 7.87 -7.08
CA LEU A 39 -4.34 9.24 -6.62
C LEU A 39 -4.16 10.25 -7.76
N GLY A 40 -3.08 10.14 -8.52
CA GLY A 40 -2.82 10.99 -9.70
C GLY A 40 -3.90 10.86 -10.79
N GLN A 41 -4.41 9.66 -11.01
CA GLN A 41 -5.55 9.45 -11.92
C GLN A 41 -6.83 10.11 -11.40
N MET A 42 -7.04 10.13 -10.08
CA MET A 42 -8.21 10.76 -9.47
C MET A 42 -8.17 12.28 -9.61
N VAL A 43 -7.01 12.92 -9.60
CA VAL A 43 -6.84 14.36 -9.88
C VAL A 43 -7.53 14.76 -11.20
N ARG A 44 -7.44 13.92 -12.23
CA ARG A 44 -8.02 14.18 -13.55
C ARG A 44 -9.54 13.98 -13.60
N ARG A 45 -10.14 13.41 -12.56
CA ARG A 45 -11.57 13.04 -12.50
C ARG A 45 -12.38 13.90 -11.54
N THR A 46 -11.76 14.86 -10.88
CA THR A 46 -12.43 15.79 -9.97
C THR A 46 -12.26 17.25 -10.42
N ASN A 47 -13.27 18.07 -10.17
CA ASN A 47 -13.24 19.51 -10.41
C ASN A 47 -13.16 20.32 -9.09
N ASP A 48 -13.10 19.65 -7.94
CA ASP A 48 -12.94 20.33 -6.64
C ASP A 48 -11.48 20.75 -6.48
N ALA A 49 -11.23 22.06 -6.48
CA ALA A 49 -9.89 22.63 -6.41
C ALA A 49 -9.11 22.24 -5.13
N ARG A 50 -9.80 22.10 -3.98
CA ARG A 50 -9.17 21.68 -2.73
C ARG A 50 -8.77 20.22 -2.78
N LEU A 51 -9.65 19.39 -3.32
CA LEU A 51 -9.39 17.96 -3.49
C LEU A 51 -8.27 17.74 -4.52
N ILE A 52 -8.26 18.47 -5.63
CA ILE A 52 -7.18 18.46 -6.64
C ILE A 52 -5.83 18.73 -5.97
N LEU A 53 -5.74 19.80 -5.17
CA LEU A 53 -4.50 20.16 -4.48
C LEU A 53 -4.02 19.05 -3.52
N SER A 54 -4.92 18.51 -2.71
CA SER A 54 -4.62 17.47 -1.74
C SER A 54 -4.18 16.16 -2.41
N LEU A 55 -4.92 15.74 -3.44
CA LEU A 55 -4.60 14.53 -4.23
C LEU A 55 -3.27 14.66 -4.98
N THR A 56 -2.98 15.83 -5.56
CA THR A 56 -1.73 16.07 -6.28
C THR A 56 -0.53 15.98 -5.35
N ARG A 57 -0.61 16.62 -4.17
CA ARG A 57 0.44 16.54 -3.15
C ARG A 57 0.64 15.10 -2.69
N HIS A 58 -0.42 14.42 -2.31
CA HIS A 58 -0.37 13.06 -1.81
C HIS A 58 0.19 12.10 -2.87
N SER A 59 -0.28 12.18 -4.12
CA SER A 59 0.26 11.39 -5.24
C SER A 59 1.77 11.58 -5.41
N ALA A 60 2.27 12.82 -5.36
CA ALA A 60 3.70 13.12 -5.45
C ALA A 60 4.48 12.53 -4.27
N GLU A 61 3.95 12.63 -3.05
CA GLU A 61 4.57 12.08 -1.84
C GLU A 61 4.67 10.55 -1.90
N GLU A 62 3.65 9.85 -2.41
CA GLU A 62 3.66 8.39 -2.60
C GLU A 62 4.76 7.95 -3.59
N VAL A 63 4.95 8.69 -4.68
CA VAL A 63 6.04 8.42 -5.65
C VAL A 63 7.41 8.66 -4.98
N MET A 64 7.55 9.69 -4.15
CA MET A 64 8.77 9.93 -3.37
C MET A 64 9.01 8.83 -2.33
N HIS A 65 7.96 8.27 -1.72
CA HIS A 65 8.05 7.12 -0.83
C HIS A 65 8.61 5.89 -1.57
N ALA A 66 8.12 5.63 -2.79
CA ALA A 66 8.64 4.55 -3.63
C ALA A 66 10.12 4.76 -3.99
N GLN A 67 10.56 6.02 -4.20
CA GLN A 67 11.97 6.35 -4.38
C GLN A 67 12.79 6.00 -3.15
N LEU A 68 12.35 6.40 -1.95
CA LEU A 68 13.05 6.10 -0.69
C LEU A 68 13.22 4.60 -0.46
N TRP A 69 12.20 3.81 -0.77
CA TRP A 69 12.30 2.35 -0.73
C TRP A 69 13.31 1.82 -1.75
N THR A 70 13.33 2.39 -2.96
CA THR A 70 14.32 2.04 -4.00
C THR A 70 15.74 2.28 -3.50
N GLU A 71 16.01 3.44 -2.92
CA GLU A 71 17.31 3.80 -2.34
C GLU A 71 17.71 2.86 -1.20
N THR A 72 16.75 2.51 -0.33
CA THR A 72 16.97 1.57 0.78
C THR A 72 17.30 0.17 0.28
N ILE A 73 16.59 -0.33 -0.73
CA ILE A 73 16.86 -1.64 -1.35
C ILE A 73 18.28 -1.69 -1.90
N ILE A 74 18.72 -0.63 -2.58
CA ILE A 74 20.09 -0.52 -3.11
C ILE A 74 21.11 -0.48 -1.98
N ALA A 75 20.85 0.31 -0.93
CA ALA A 75 21.75 0.46 0.21
C ALA A 75 22.01 -0.84 0.99
N ILE A 76 21.06 -1.77 0.99
CA ILE A 76 21.23 -3.09 1.61
C ILE A 76 21.80 -4.15 0.64
N GLY A 77 22.25 -3.75 -0.56
CA GLY A 77 22.74 -4.65 -1.60
C GLY A 77 21.66 -5.41 -2.36
N GLY A 78 20.39 -5.04 -2.19
CA GLY A 78 19.27 -5.62 -2.91
C GLY A 78 19.11 -5.03 -4.33
N ARG A 79 18.17 -5.60 -5.09
CA ARG A 79 17.80 -5.11 -6.43
C ARG A 79 16.35 -4.65 -6.45
N PRO A 80 16.06 -3.42 -6.88
CA PRO A 80 14.69 -2.99 -7.17
C PRO A 80 14.08 -3.90 -8.25
N ALA A 81 12.89 -4.44 -7.95
CA ALA A 81 12.21 -5.37 -8.84
C ALA A 81 10.70 -5.19 -8.74
N SER A 82 9.97 -5.49 -9.80
CA SER A 82 8.52 -5.55 -9.74
C SER A 82 8.07 -6.82 -9.01
N VAL A 83 7.08 -6.68 -8.15
CA VAL A 83 6.46 -7.81 -7.44
C VAL A 83 5.20 -8.32 -8.17
N GLY A 84 4.68 -7.53 -9.11
CA GLY A 84 3.53 -7.88 -9.95
C GLY A 84 2.18 -7.91 -9.23
N ASP A 85 2.16 -7.94 -7.90
CA ASP A 85 0.95 -8.04 -7.10
C ASP A 85 1.08 -7.16 -5.84
N THR A 86 0.36 -6.03 -5.82
CA THR A 86 0.40 -5.03 -4.75
C THR A 86 -0.86 -5.10 -3.89
N TYR A 87 -0.92 -4.34 -2.81
CA TYR A 87 -2.16 -4.17 -2.06
C TYR A 87 -3.30 -3.71 -2.96
N GLN A 88 -3.05 -2.73 -3.83
CA GLN A 88 -4.06 -2.14 -4.70
C GLN A 88 -4.62 -3.12 -5.74
N THR A 89 -3.77 -3.98 -6.32
CA THR A 89 -4.23 -5.03 -7.23
C THR A 89 -5.08 -6.07 -6.51
N ARG A 90 -4.74 -6.40 -5.26
CA ARG A 90 -5.51 -7.33 -4.43
C ARG A 90 -6.87 -6.76 -4.03
N TYR A 91 -6.94 -5.46 -3.70
CA TYR A 91 -8.23 -4.80 -3.48
C TYR A 91 -9.08 -4.80 -4.74
N ALA A 92 -8.49 -4.48 -5.90
CA ALA A 92 -9.20 -4.50 -7.17
C ALA A 92 -9.74 -5.90 -7.51
N ALA A 93 -8.99 -6.94 -7.23
CA ALA A 93 -9.43 -8.33 -7.42
C ALA A 93 -10.55 -8.73 -6.43
N ALA A 94 -10.52 -8.23 -5.19
CA ALA A 94 -11.48 -8.60 -4.15
C ALA A 94 -12.81 -7.86 -4.26
N VAL A 95 -12.81 -6.58 -4.62
CA VAL A 95 -13.98 -5.70 -4.56
C VAL A 95 -14.20 -4.82 -5.79
N GLY A 96 -13.42 -5.02 -6.85
CA GLY A 96 -13.40 -4.18 -8.04
C GLY A 96 -12.48 -2.96 -7.90
N ALA A 97 -12.04 -2.43 -9.05
CA ALA A 97 -11.25 -1.20 -9.08
C ALA A 97 -12.10 -0.01 -8.57
N PRO A 98 -11.51 0.92 -7.78
CA PRO A 98 -12.27 2.07 -7.29
C PRO A 98 -12.71 2.96 -8.45
N SER A 99 -14.00 3.29 -8.48
CA SER A 99 -14.65 4.02 -9.56
C SER A 99 -14.95 5.49 -9.22
N SER A 100 -14.92 5.85 -7.95
CA SER A 100 -15.24 7.20 -7.45
C SER A 100 -14.17 7.73 -6.51
N GLY A 101 -14.16 9.05 -6.29
CA GLY A 101 -13.28 9.70 -5.32
C GLY A 101 -13.50 9.18 -3.89
N LEU A 102 -14.74 8.85 -3.54
CA LEU A 102 -15.05 8.24 -2.25
C LEU A 102 -14.40 6.87 -2.09
N GLU A 103 -14.49 6.02 -3.11
CA GLU A 103 -13.87 4.69 -3.08
C GLU A 103 -12.34 4.78 -3.05
N VAL A 104 -11.73 5.68 -3.84
CA VAL A 104 -10.28 5.91 -3.81
C VAL A 104 -9.83 6.33 -2.41
N LEU A 105 -10.47 7.33 -1.80
CA LEU A 105 -10.05 7.84 -0.49
C LEU A 105 -10.40 6.89 0.66
N ALA A 106 -11.48 6.11 0.55
CA ALA A 106 -11.77 5.04 1.50
C ALA A 106 -10.71 3.93 1.46
N LEU A 107 -10.33 3.48 0.24
CA LEU A 107 -9.24 2.53 0.04
C LEU A 107 -7.92 3.09 0.61
N THR A 108 -7.56 4.33 0.28
CA THR A 108 -6.36 5.01 0.77
C THR A 108 -6.32 5.04 2.30
N GLN A 109 -7.42 5.45 2.95
CA GLN A 109 -7.51 5.50 4.42
C GLN A 109 -7.29 4.13 5.09
N ILE A 110 -7.81 3.07 4.48
CA ILE A 110 -7.69 1.72 5.03
C ILE A 110 -6.28 1.16 4.76
N PHE A 111 -5.78 1.31 3.54
CA PHE A 111 -4.45 0.88 3.14
C PHE A 111 -3.36 1.53 3.99
N GLU A 112 -3.34 2.86 4.10
CA GLU A 112 -2.31 3.57 4.86
C GLU A 112 -2.34 3.24 6.35
N ARG A 113 -3.53 3.08 6.94
CA ARG A 113 -3.65 2.59 8.31
C ARG A 113 -3.02 1.20 8.47
N ARG A 114 -3.20 0.33 7.48
CA ARG A 114 -2.61 -1.01 7.46
C ARG A 114 -1.11 -0.94 7.31
N ILE A 115 -0.61 -0.17 6.36
CA ILE A 115 0.82 -0.08 6.08
C ILE A 115 1.59 0.57 7.24
N CYS A 116 1.03 1.58 7.90
CA CYS A 116 1.62 2.16 9.11
C CYS A 116 1.81 1.13 10.23
N ARG A 117 0.80 0.27 10.46
CA ARG A 117 0.90 -0.82 11.43
C ARG A 117 1.99 -1.82 11.02
N GLN A 118 2.03 -2.17 9.76
CA GLN A 118 3.03 -3.09 9.22
C GLN A 118 4.44 -2.53 9.32
N PHE A 119 4.64 -1.25 9.04
CA PHE A 119 5.92 -0.57 9.24
C PHE A 119 6.35 -0.57 10.72
N ALA A 120 5.42 -0.30 11.62
CA ALA A 120 5.69 -0.32 13.06
C ALA A 120 6.07 -1.72 13.58
N LEU A 121 5.47 -2.77 13.03
CA LEU A 121 5.83 -4.16 13.34
C LEU A 121 7.19 -4.52 12.75
N HIS A 122 7.42 -4.18 11.47
CA HIS A 122 8.71 -4.43 10.81
C HIS A 122 9.86 -3.72 11.53
N LEU A 123 9.65 -2.50 12.03
CA LEU A 123 10.65 -1.75 12.80
C LEU A 123 11.08 -2.46 14.09
N ARG A 124 10.26 -3.37 14.62
CA ARG A 124 10.56 -4.16 15.84
C ARG A 124 11.20 -5.52 15.52
N ALA A 125 11.42 -5.83 14.25
CA ALA A 125 12.01 -7.12 13.86
C ALA A 125 13.43 -7.26 14.44
N PRO A 126 13.76 -8.40 15.06
CA PRO A 126 15.12 -8.65 15.55
C PRO A 126 16.13 -8.59 14.40
N GLY A 127 17.23 -7.87 14.61
CA GLY A 127 18.31 -7.78 13.63
C GLY A 127 18.02 -6.95 12.39
N ILE A 128 16.96 -6.11 12.41
CA ILE A 128 16.64 -5.22 11.29
C ILE A 128 17.84 -4.38 10.86
N HIS A 129 18.08 -4.28 9.56
CA HIS A 129 19.16 -3.48 9.01
C HIS A 129 18.97 -1.98 9.33
N PRO A 130 20.01 -1.22 9.77
CA PRO A 130 19.89 0.18 10.16
C PRO A 130 19.26 1.09 9.10
N ALA A 131 19.59 0.89 7.82
CA ALA A 131 19.01 1.66 6.72
C ALA A 131 17.49 1.42 6.60
N ILE A 132 17.02 0.17 6.76
CA ILE A 132 15.60 -0.17 6.76
C ILE A 132 14.89 0.49 7.95
N ALA A 133 15.47 0.39 9.14
CA ALA A 133 14.90 1.01 10.34
C ALA A 133 14.77 2.54 10.21
N ALA A 134 15.76 3.20 9.60
CA ALA A 134 15.72 4.64 9.32
C ALA A 134 14.57 5.01 8.36
N THR A 135 14.43 4.26 7.26
CA THR A 135 13.36 4.48 6.28
C THR A 135 11.99 4.21 6.89
N LEU A 136 11.81 3.13 7.64
CA LEU A 136 10.54 2.83 8.30
C LEU A 136 10.08 3.94 9.24
N ARG A 137 10.98 4.51 10.06
CA ARG A 137 10.65 5.65 10.94
C ARG A 137 10.18 6.84 10.14
N ARG A 138 10.92 7.20 9.08
CA ARG A 138 10.57 8.31 8.19
C ARG A 138 9.21 8.09 7.52
N MET A 139 8.92 6.87 7.08
CA MET A 139 7.63 6.52 6.47
C MET A 139 6.49 6.65 7.45
N ILE A 140 6.59 6.10 8.66
CA ILE A 140 5.55 6.19 9.68
C ILE A 140 5.18 7.64 9.97
N ASP A 141 6.16 8.55 10.03
CA ASP A 141 5.90 9.96 10.29
C ASP A 141 5.20 10.65 9.11
N LYS A 142 5.54 10.29 7.89
CA LYS A 142 4.92 10.83 6.66
C LYS A 142 3.48 10.36 6.49
N GLU A 143 3.22 9.06 6.65
CA GLU A 143 1.89 8.48 6.49
C GLU A 143 0.85 9.05 7.48
N ARG A 144 1.27 9.54 8.64
CA ARG A 144 0.37 10.21 9.60
C ARG A 144 -0.31 11.44 9.02
N ALA A 145 0.40 12.22 8.20
CA ALA A 145 -0.17 13.40 7.55
C ALA A 145 -1.22 13.00 6.51
N HIS A 146 -0.95 11.94 5.75
CA HIS A 146 -1.89 11.38 4.78
C HIS A 146 -3.17 10.91 5.46
N LEU A 147 -3.06 10.08 6.50
CA LEU A 147 -4.20 9.60 7.27
C LEU A 147 -5.06 10.75 7.84
N THR A 148 -4.43 11.86 8.25
CA THR A 148 -5.14 12.99 8.84
C THR A 148 -6.02 13.71 7.83
N TRP A 149 -5.50 14.06 6.65
CA TRP A 149 -6.27 14.81 5.68
C TRP A 149 -7.35 13.94 5.01
N VAL A 150 -7.03 12.67 4.70
CA VAL A 150 -8.00 11.73 4.12
C VAL A 150 -9.16 11.50 5.09
N LYS A 151 -8.85 11.30 6.39
CA LYS A 151 -9.88 11.19 7.42
C LYS A 151 -10.76 12.43 7.49
N ALA A 152 -10.18 13.62 7.50
CA ALA A 152 -10.93 14.87 7.56
C ALA A 152 -11.89 15.01 6.37
N TRP A 153 -11.45 14.65 5.16
CA TRP A 153 -12.30 14.65 3.98
C TRP A 153 -13.45 13.61 4.10
N LEU A 154 -13.13 12.38 4.55
CA LEU A 154 -14.16 11.33 4.76
C LEU A 154 -15.18 11.73 5.84
N ASP A 155 -14.74 12.41 6.91
CA ASP A 155 -15.63 12.93 7.95
C ASP A 155 -16.59 14.02 7.39
N GLU A 156 -16.11 14.87 6.49
CA GLU A 156 -16.94 15.84 5.78
C GLU A 156 -17.97 15.15 4.88
N GLN A 157 -17.55 14.16 4.09
CA GLN A 157 -18.47 13.37 3.27
C GLN A 157 -19.51 12.61 4.12
N SER A 158 -19.13 12.15 5.31
CA SER A 158 -20.05 11.47 6.22
C SER A 158 -21.18 12.35 6.72
N ARG A 159 -20.98 13.67 6.82
CA ARG A 159 -22.05 14.63 7.16
C ARG A 159 -23.05 14.80 6.04
N LEU A 160 -22.61 14.65 4.77
CA LEU A 160 -23.43 14.84 3.58
C LEU A 160 -24.14 13.57 3.13
N ARG A 161 -23.47 12.42 3.20
CA ARG A 161 -23.90 11.12 2.69
C ARG A 161 -23.39 9.95 3.54
N GLY A 162 -23.71 9.99 4.84
CA GLY A 162 -23.13 9.07 5.83
C GLY A 162 -23.43 7.59 5.62
N SER A 163 -24.56 7.20 5.03
CA SER A 163 -24.87 5.81 4.68
C SER A 163 -23.91 5.26 3.62
N GLU A 164 -23.70 6.03 2.55
CA GLU A 164 -22.80 5.67 1.46
C GLU A 164 -21.34 5.55 1.93
N VAL A 165 -20.87 6.51 2.75
CA VAL A 165 -19.52 6.45 3.32
C VAL A 165 -19.33 5.21 4.18
N ARG A 166 -20.31 4.87 5.04
CA ARG A 166 -20.23 3.66 5.88
C ARG A 166 -20.18 2.38 5.04
N GLU A 167 -20.99 2.30 4.00
CA GLU A 167 -21.02 1.14 3.10
C GLU A 167 -19.67 0.95 2.40
N VAL A 168 -19.13 2.01 1.79
CA VAL A 168 -17.82 1.97 1.11
C VAL A 168 -16.70 1.63 2.08
N MET A 169 -16.66 2.25 3.27
CA MET A 169 -15.66 1.94 4.30
C MET A 169 -15.75 0.50 4.78
N SER A 170 -16.96 -0.03 4.94
CA SER A 170 -17.18 -1.43 5.33
C SER A 170 -16.68 -2.40 4.25
N LYS A 171 -17.02 -2.14 2.98
CA LYS A 171 -16.55 -2.90 1.81
C LYS A 171 -15.04 -3.08 1.81
N TYR A 172 -14.29 -1.98 1.89
CA TYR A 172 -12.82 -2.02 1.87
C TYR A 172 -12.21 -2.57 3.16
N THR A 173 -12.84 -2.34 4.33
CA THR A 173 -12.36 -2.92 5.60
C THR A 173 -12.45 -4.45 5.60
N LEU A 174 -13.54 -5.01 5.07
CA LEU A 174 -13.70 -6.46 4.95
C LEU A 174 -12.71 -7.07 3.95
N ALA A 175 -12.47 -6.39 2.84
CA ALA A 175 -11.47 -6.79 1.86
C ALA A 175 -10.06 -6.76 2.47
N ASP A 176 -9.70 -5.68 3.17
CA ASP A 176 -8.41 -5.52 3.84
C ASP A 176 -8.10 -6.68 4.80
N LYS A 177 -9.06 -7.07 5.61
CA LYS A 177 -8.88 -8.19 6.55
C LYS A 177 -8.45 -9.47 5.83
N ARG A 178 -9.16 -9.84 4.76
CA ARG A 178 -8.87 -11.05 3.96
C ARG A 178 -7.53 -10.96 3.25
N ILE A 179 -7.24 -9.81 2.64
CA ILE A 179 -5.99 -9.55 1.93
C ILE A 179 -4.81 -9.66 2.89
N TYR A 180 -4.94 -9.09 4.10
CA TYR A 180 -3.88 -9.11 5.09
C TYR A 180 -3.61 -10.51 5.65
N GLU A 181 -4.67 -11.30 5.89
CA GLU A 181 -4.54 -12.71 6.31
C GLU A 181 -3.73 -13.51 5.27
N THR A 182 -4.02 -13.33 3.99
CA THR A 182 -3.29 -13.97 2.88
C THR A 182 -1.84 -13.50 2.81
N LEU A 183 -1.61 -12.19 2.84
CA LEU A 183 -0.27 -11.59 2.79
C LEU A 183 0.58 -12.03 3.98
N SER A 184 0.02 -12.05 5.18
CA SER A 184 0.74 -12.50 6.38
C SER A 184 1.23 -13.93 6.25
N SER A 185 0.45 -14.79 5.62
CA SER A 185 0.85 -16.17 5.31
C SER A 185 1.94 -16.24 4.24
N GLU A 186 1.77 -15.48 3.14
CA GLU A 186 2.70 -15.48 2.00
C GLU A 186 4.08 -14.91 2.36
N PHE A 187 4.12 -13.84 3.15
CA PHE A 187 5.35 -13.17 3.55
C PHE A 187 6.00 -13.77 4.80
N GLY A 188 5.39 -14.78 5.43
CA GLY A 188 5.87 -15.33 6.69
C GLY A 188 5.99 -14.25 7.77
N LEU A 189 5.11 -13.23 7.71
CA LEU A 189 5.11 -12.08 8.63
C LEU A 189 4.74 -12.54 10.03
N ARG A 190 5.70 -13.14 10.75
CA ARG A 190 5.56 -13.57 12.17
C ARG A 190 5.38 -12.39 13.15
N TRP A 191 5.28 -11.18 12.64
CA TRP A 191 5.09 -9.92 13.36
C TRP A 191 3.63 -9.47 13.40
N ALA A 192 2.71 -10.30 12.94
CA ALA A 192 1.27 -10.03 12.90
C ALA A 192 0.49 -10.62 14.10
N ALA A 193 1.15 -10.79 15.25
CA ALA A 193 0.51 -11.19 16.49
C ALA A 193 0.30 -9.99 17.42
#